data_9d938e14023ced753442dd62c524fb65
#
_entry.id   9d938e14023ced753442dd62c524fb65
#
_cell.length_a   1.000
_cell.length_b   1.000
_cell.length_c   1.000
_cell.angle_alpha   90.00
_cell.angle_beta   90.00
_cell.angle_gamma   90.00
#
_symmetry.space_group_name_H-M   'P 1'
#
loop_
_entity.id
_entity.type
_entity.pdbx_description
1 polymer ?
#
loop_
_entity_poly.entity_id
_entity_poly.type
_entity_poly.pdbx_seq_one_letter_code
_entity_poly.pdbx_strand_id
1 'polypeptide(L)'
;MPSLSLLSRAALCLLLAAGPSLADDATPSGPVKDAYALTVRTLAGSGTPPWRPPHRDRLLSAGLAALFARDDLYQDESGEMGQIGADPFLNGQDGEVKKLSLDTIPVAAGKATVVATFRSFGNPVTVRFEMLRENGGWRIDDIVDSFEGKDYSVRQQLSQPYECGSFMGKPCKR
;
A
#
# COMPACT_ATOMS: atom_id res chain seq x y z
N MET A 1 43.89 -15.86 60.56
CA MET A 1 43.88 -16.26 59.14
C MET A 1 42.52 -15.96 58.56
N PRO A 2 42.30 -14.92 57.81
CA PRO A 2 40.99 -14.56 57.27
C PRO A 2 40.83 -15.09 55.86
N SER A 3 39.66 -15.74 55.64
CA SER A 3 39.18 -16.23 54.33
C SER A 3 38.73 -15.07 53.46
N LEU A 4 39.26 -14.98 52.24
CA LEU A 4 38.74 -14.12 51.19
C LEU A 4 37.53 -14.78 50.51
N SER A 5 36.38 -14.11 50.61
CA SER A 5 35.18 -14.42 49.81
C SER A 5 35.21 -13.68 48.50
N LEU A 6 35.33 -14.39 47.38
CA LEU A 6 35.16 -13.88 46.00
C LEU A 6 33.66 -13.61 45.74
N LEU A 7 33.29 -12.34 45.62
CA LEU A 7 32.00 -11.92 45.07
C LEU A 7 32.05 -11.91 43.53
N SER A 8 31.42 -12.93 42.94
CA SER A 8 31.21 -13.02 41.50
C SER A 8 30.09 -12.04 41.08
N ARG A 9 30.43 -10.96 40.38
CA ARG A 9 29.49 -10.05 39.75
C ARG A 9 29.11 -10.62 38.40
N ALA A 10 27.93 -11.25 38.32
CA ALA A 10 27.29 -11.60 37.06
C ALA A 10 26.75 -10.32 36.41
N ALA A 11 27.35 -9.87 35.33
CA ALA A 11 26.84 -8.81 34.49
C ALA A 11 25.75 -9.37 33.59
N LEU A 12 24.51 -9.02 33.87
CA LEU A 12 23.34 -9.34 33.06
C LEU A 12 23.31 -8.39 31.84
N CYS A 13 23.81 -8.83 30.68
CA CYS A 13 23.66 -8.12 29.43
C CYS A 13 22.20 -8.23 28.96
N LEU A 14 21.46 -7.14 29.12
CA LEU A 14 20.12 -6.98 28.54
C LEU A 14 20.28 -6.73 27.03
N LEU A 15 20.12 -7.73 26.20
CA LEU A 15 19.98 -7.58 24.74
C LEU A 15 18.62 -6.93 24.46
N LEU A 16 18.60 -5.63 24.21
CA LEU A 16 17.47 -4.97 23.59
C LEU A 16 17.37 -5.46 22.14
N ALA A 17 16.49 -6.41 21.91
CA ALA A 17 16.05 -6.75 20.56
C ALA A 17 15.28 -5.54 20.02
N ALA A 18 15.89 -4.78 19.11
CA ALA A 18 15.18 -3.81 18.29
C ALA A 18 14.24 -4.58 17.38
N GLY A 19 12.98 -4.73 17.82
CA GLY A 19 11.91 -5.23 16.96
C GLY A 19 11.69 -4.29 15.77
N PRO A 20 11.11 -4.79 14.65
CA PRO A 20 10.79 -3.93 13.53
C PRO A 20 9.91 -2.78 14.01
N SER A 21 10.28 -1.57 13.64
CA SER A 21 9.57 -0.35 14.01
C SER A 21 8.13 -0.41 13.49
N LEU A 22 7.16 -0.58 14.37
CA LEU A 22 5.71 -0.49 14.10
C LEU A 22 5.25 0.98 14.00
N ALA A 23 6.18 1.92 13.79
CA ALA A 23 5.90 3.35 13.93
C ALA A 23 5.11 3.96 12.76
N ASP A 24 5.09 3.36 11.58
CA ASP A 24 4.48 3.98 10.41
C ASP A 24 2.96 3.75 10.29
N ASP A 25 2.41 2.68 10.88
CA ASP A 25 0.95 2.45 10.90
C ASP A 25 0.22 3.33 11.95
N ALA A 26 0.95 4.13 12.74
CA ALA A 26 0.39 4.99 13.77
C ALA A 26 -0.27 6.26 13.20
N THR A 27 0.13 6.70 12.02
CA THR A 27 -0.40 7.89 11.34
C THR A 27 -1.11 7.52 10.04
N PRO A 28 -2.12 8.30 9.59
CA PRO A 28 -2.79 8.04 8.32
C PRO A 28 -1.83 8.03 7.12
N SER A 29 -0.78 8.83 7.14
CA SER A 29 0.21 8.93 6.06
C SER A 29 1.24 7.79 6.04
N GLY A 30 1.35 7.00 7.12
CA GLY A 30 2.33 5.92 7.24
C GLY A 30 2.24 4.88 6.11
N PRO A 31 1.07 4.22 5.92
CA PRO A 31 0.90 3.26 4.84
C PRO A 31 1.15 3.84 3.43
N VAL A 32 0.78 5.11 3.20
CA VAL A 32 1.01 5.80 1.93
C VAL A 32 2.50 6.03 1.69
N LYS A 33 3.23 6.49 2.71
CA LYS A 33 4.68 6.66 2.64
C LYS A 33 5.41 5.35 2.33
N ASP A 34 5.02 4.27 3.00
CA ASP A 34 5.55 2.92 2.74
C ASP A 34 5.24 2.46 1.31
N ALA A 35 4.03 2.70 0.83
CA ALA A 35 3.64 2.37 -0.53
C ALA A 35 4.51 3.09 -1.56
N TYR A 36 4.74 4.40 -1.41
CA TYR A 36 5.63 5.15 -2.31
C TYR A 36 7.09 4.67 -2.22
N ALA A 37 7.57 4.26 -1.06
CA ALA A 37 8.90 3.66 -0.95
C ALA A 37 9.02 2.35 -1.74
N LEU A 38 7.96 1.56 -1.81
CA LEU A 38 7.88 0.36 -2.65
C LEU A 38 7.76 0.71 -4.13
N THR A 39 6.90 1.66 -4.50
CA THR A 39 6.74 2.15 -5.87
C THR A 39 8.08 2.61 -6.44
N VAL A 40 8.86 3.42 -5.71
CA VAL A 40 10.19 3.86 -6.14
C VAL A 40 11.15 2.68 -6.38
N ARG A 41 11.11 1.65 -5.54
CA ARG A 41 11.92 0.43 -5.75
C ARG A 41 11.48 -0.34 -6.99
N THR A 42 10.18 -0.47 -7.20
CA THR A 42 9.61 -1.15 -8.38
C THR A 42 10.01 -0.42 -9.65
N LEU A 43 9.94 0.90 -9.68
CA LEU A 43 10.42 1.73 -10.79
C LEU A 43 11.91 1.56 -11.07
N ALA A 44 12.72 1.29 -10.04
CA ALA A 44 14.15 0.97 -10.17
C ALA A 44 14.42 -0.48 -10.59
N GLY A 45 13.39 -1.24 -10.96
CA GLY A 45 13.51 -2.63 -11.40
C GLY A 45 13.70 -3.63 -10.26
N SER A 46 13.38 -3.25 -9.01
CA SER A 46 13.54 -4.12 -7.86
C SER A 46 12.31 -4.11 -6.96
N GLY A 47 11.91 -5.30 -6.48
CA GLY A 47 10.79 -5.44 -5.55
C GLY A 47 9.45 -5.68 -6.23
N THR A 48 8.41 -5.65 -5.40
CA THR A 48 7.03 -5.93 -5.78
C THR A 48 6.18 -4.69 -5.54
N PRO A 49 5.22 -4.37 -6.42
CA PRO A 49 4.33 -3.22 -6.24
C PRO A 49 3.54 -3.26 -4.92
N PRO A 50 3.13 -2.09 -4.36
CA PRO A 50 2.42 -2.03 -3.09
C PRO A 50 1.10 -2.82 -3.06
N TRP A 51 0.40 -2.94 -4.19
CA TRP A 51 -0.87 -3.65 -4.29
C TRP A 51 -0.76 -5.15 -4.56
N ARG A 52 0.47 -5.68 -4.61
CA ARG A 52 0.73 -7.12 -4.75
C ARG A 52 1.21 -7.74 -3.43
N PRO A 53 1.02 -9.05 -3.22
CA PRO A 53 1.65 -9.74 -2.11
C PRO A 53 3.19 -9.59 -2.13
N PRO A 54 3.85 -9.52 -0.97
CA PRO A 54 3.31 -9.60 0.39
C PRO A 54 2.85 -8.25 0.96
N HIS A 55 2.93 -7.15 0.21
CA HIS A 55 2.74 -5.79 0.72
C HIS A 55 1.26 -5.43 0.87
N ARG A 56 0.42 -5.93 -0.03
CA ARG A 56 -1.02 -5.63 -0.12
C ARG A 56 -1.74 -5.74 1.22
N ASP A 57 -1.61 -6.86 1.89
CA ASP A 57 -2.37 -7.16 3.11
C ASP A 57 -1.95 -6.29 4.30
N ARG A 58 -0.75 -5.70 4.25
CA ARG A 58 -0.26 -4.77 5.26
C ARG A 58 -0.67 -3.32 4.99
N LEU A 59 -0.69 -2.93 3.73
CA LEU A 59 -0.89 -1.52 3.33
C LEU A 59 -2.35 -1.18 3.08
N LEU A 60 -3.12 -2.12 2.51
CA LEU A 60 -4.50 -1.89 2.09
C LEU A 60 -5.49 -2.38 3.18
N SER A 61 -6.69 -1.80 3.19
CA SER A 61 -7.79 -2.35 3.97
C SER A 61 -8.14 -3.76 3.48
N ALA A 62 -8.71 -4.59 4.35
CA ALA A 62 -9.13 -5.94 3.97
C ALA A 62 -10.07 -5.92 2.76
N GLY A 63 -10.95 -4.91 2.68
CA GLY A 63 -11.87 -4.75 1.55
C GLY A 63 -11.16 -4.41 0.24
N LEU A 64 -10.21 -3.48 0.24
CA LEU A 64 -9.46 -3.11 -0.97
C LEU A 64 -8.50 -4.25 -1.38
N ALA A 65 -7.85 -4.89 -0.41
CA ALA A 65 -6.96 -6.03 -0.66
C ALA A 65 -7.71 -7.20 -1.33
N ALA A 66 -8.94 -7.50 -0.89
CA ALA A 66 -9.77 -8.52 -1.50
C ALA A 66 -10.17 -8.20 -2.96
N LEU A 67 -10.43 -6.92 -3.26
CA LEU A 67 -10.71 -6.48 -4.62
C LEU A 67 -9.51 -6.67 -5.56
N PHE A 68 -8.32 -6.29 -5.12
CA PHE A 68 -7.09 -6.56 -5.87
C PHE A 68 -6.81 -8.06 -6.03
N ALA A 69 -7.08 -8.87 -5.00
CA ALA A 69 -6.93 -10.33 -5.10
C ALA A 69 -7.87 -10.94 -6.14
N ARG A 70 -9.10 -10.42 -6.23
CA ARG A 70 -10.08 -10.82 -7.24
C ARG A 70 -9.63 -10.43 -8.64
N ASP A 71 -9.03 -9.26 -8.80
CA ASP A 71 -8.47 -8.80 -10.08
C ASP A 71 -7.28 -9.66 -10.54
N ASP A 72 -6.39 -9.99 -9.60
CA ASP A 72 -5.28 -10.92 -9.86
C ASP A 72 -5.78 -12.28 -10.33
N LEU A 73 -6.80 -12.84 -9.65
CA LEU A 73 -7.40 -14.13 -10.03
C LEU A 73 -8.01 -14.09 -11.43
N TYR A 74 -8.68 -12.98 -11.77
CA TYR A 74 -9.22 -12.80 -13.12
C TYR A 74 -8.11 -12.81 -14.18
N GLN A 75 -7.03 -12.07 -13.96
CA GLN A 75 -5.88 -12.03 -14.86
C GLN A 75 -5.25 -13.43 -15.02
N ASP A 76 -5.07 -14.16 -13.92
CA ASP A 76 -4.48 -15.50 -13.92
C ASP A 76 -5.38 -16.54 -14.65
N GLU A 77 -6.69 -16.43 -14.53
CA GLU A 77 -7.63 -17.38 -15.13
C GLU A 77 -7.98 -17.07 -16.59
N SER A 78 -8.05 -15.79 -16.96
CA SER A 78 -8.46 -15.37 -18.30
C SER A 78 -7.29 -15.11 -19.23
N GLY A 79 -6.14 -14.72 -18.70
CA GLY A 79 -5.02 -14.17 -19.46
C GLY A 79 -5.25 -12.75 -19.97
N GLU A 80 -6.37 -12.13 -19.58
CA GLU A 80 -6.74 -10.78 -19.96
C GLU A 80 -6.21 -9.76 -18.93
N MET A 81 -6.18 -8.49 -19.31
CA MET A 81 -5.87 -7.41 -18.41
C MET A 81 -7.00 -7.22 -17.38
N GLY A 82 -6.66 -6.99 -16.12
CA GLY A 82 -7.61 -6.69 -15.08
C GLY A 82 -8.28 -5.32 -15.23
N GLN A 83 -9.04 -4.93 -14.22
CA GLN A 83 -9.73 -3.63 -14.18
C GLN A 83 -8.75 -2.44 -14.05
N ILE A 84 -7.54 -2.68 -13.52
CA ILE A 84 -6.52 -1.65 -13.34
C ILE A 84 -5.42 -1.84 -14.38
N GLY A 85 -5.41 -0.98 -15.38
CA GLY A 85 -4.46 -1.01 -16.50
C GLY A 85 -3.21 -0.13 -16.30
N ALA A 86 -3.07 0.55 -15.16
CA ALA A 86 -1.97 1.45 -14.86
C ALA A 86 -1.56 1.35 -13.38
N ASP A 87 -0.41 1.92 -13.03
CA ASP A 87 0.01 2.02 -11.63
C ASP A 87 -0.83 3.09 -10.92
N PRO A 88 -1.70 2.71 -9.94
CA PRO A 88 -2.58 3.65 -9.28
C PRO A 88 -1.85 4.62 -8.33
N PHE A 89 -0.59 4.34 -7.97
CA PHE A 89 0.24 5.24 -7.17
C PHE A 89 0.94 6.31 -8.02
N LEU A 90 1.01 6.10 -9.33
CA LEU A 90 1.64 7.03 -10.28
C LEU A 90 0.61 7.83 -11.09
N ASN A 91 -0.65 7.43 -11.06
CA ASN A 91 -1.67 7.90 -11.99
C ASN A 91 -1.21 7.74 -13.45
N GLY A 92 -0.62 6.57 -13.78
CA GLY A 92 -0.07 6.33 -15.11
C GLY A 92 0.60 4.97 -15.24
N GLN A 93 0.95 4.59 -16.47
CA GLN A 93 1.68 3.33 -16.75
C GLN A 93 3.16 3.47 -16.41
N ASP A 94 3.74 4.64 -16.69
CA ASP A 94 5.13 5.01 -16.44
C ASP A 94 5.19 6.25 -15.56
N GLY A 95 6.30 6.41 -14.83
CA GLY A 95 6.46 7.58 -13.99
C GLY A 95 7.76 7.60 -13.21
N GLU A 96 7.94 8.67 -12.49
CA GLU A 96 8.94 8.84 -11.46
C GLU A 96 8.33 9.55 -10.26
N VAL A 97 8.87 9.31 -9.08
CA VAL A 97 8.42 9.97 -7.86
C VAL A 97 9.53 10.89 -7.37
N LYS A 98 9.40 12.19 -7.65
CA LYS A 98 10.32 13.22 -7.16
C LYS A 98 9.59 14.25 -6.32
N LYS A 99 10.24 14.74 -5.27
CA LYS A 99 9.70 15.77 -4.37
C LYS A 99 8.34 15.37 -3.77
N LEU A 100 8.21 14.12 -3.31
CA LEU A 100 6.98 13.64 -2.66
C LEU A 100 6.66 14.46 -1.42
N SER A 101 5.42 14.94 -1.32
CA SER A 101 4.79 15.52 -0.14
C SER A 101 3.52 14.77 0.18
N LEU A 102 3.24 14.58 1.46
CA LEU A 102 2.04 13.92 1.97
C LEU A 102 1.32 14.85 2.94
N ASP A 103 0.11 15.24 2.59
CA ASP A 103 -0.75 16.06 3.44
C ASP A 103 -1.92 15.22 3.96
N THR A 104 -2.18 15.29 5.26
CA THR A 104 -3.26 14.51 5.90
C THR A 104 -4.43 15.42 6.28
N ILE A 105 -5.63 15.05 5.83
CA ILE A 105 -6.89 15.74 6.10
C ILE A 105 -7.76 14.80 6.94
N PRO A 106 -8.02 15.10 8.22
CA PRO A 106 -8.97 14.33 9.03
C PRO A 106 -10.39 14.43 8.46
N VAL A 107 -11.10 13.30 8.37
CA VAL A 107 -12.48 13.25 7.85
C VAL A 107 -13.46 12.91 8.97
N ALA A 108 -13.20 11.84 9.73
CA ALA A 108 -14.01 11.38 10.86
C ALA A 108 -13.17 10.48 11.78
N ALA A 109 -13.75 10.01 12.88
CA ALA A 109 -13.08 9.03 13.74
C ALA A 109 -12.72 7.77 12.94
N GLY A 110 -11.43 7.45 12.88
CA GLY A 110 -10.91 6.30 12.12
C GLY A 110 -10.92 6.46 10.60
N LYS A 111 -11.14 7.68 10.07
CA LYS A 111 -11.08 8.01 8.65
C LYS A 111 -10.28 9.27 8.40
N ALA A 112 -9.47 9.25 7.36
CA ALA A 112 -8.70 10.41 6.90
C ALA A 112 -8.50 10.34 5.39
N THR A 113 -8.20 11.46 4.77
CA THR A 113 -7.69 11.52 3.40
C THR A 113 -6.22 11.90 3.45
N VAL A 114 -5.37 11.18 2.74
CA VAL A 114 -3.97 11.56 2.51
C VAL A 114 -3.81 11.97 1.07
N VAL A 115 -3.31 13.17 0.86
CA VAL A 115 -3.02 13.72 -0.48
C VAL A 115 -1.53 13.62 -0.72
N ALA A 116 -1.14 12.80 -1.70
CA ALA A 116 0.23 12.74 -2.17
C ALA A 116 0.41 13.66 -3.38
N THR A 117 1.40 14.52 -3.33
CA THR A 117 1.83 15.35 -4.45
C THR A 117 3.29 15.07 -4.76
N PHE A 118 3.62 14.92 -6.03
CA PHE A 118 4.99 14.68 -6.48
C PHE A 118 5.19 15.17 -7.90
N ARG A 119 6.42 15.04 -8.41
CA ARG A 119 6.75 15.31 -9.81
C ARG A 119 7.04 14.02 -10.55
N SER A 120 6.41 13.85 -11.72
CA SER A 120 6.69 12.76 -12.66
C SER A 120 7.07 13.38 -14.02
N PHE A 121 8.28 13.13 -14.48
CA PHE A 121 8.83 13.74 -15.70
C PHE A 121 8.69 15.28 -15.76
N GLY A 122 8.86 15.93 -14.60
CA GLY A 122 8.72 17.38 -14.47
C GLY A 122 7.28 17.88 -14.26
N ASN A 123 6.26 17.05 -14.50
CA ASN A 123 4.85 17.41 -14.34
C ASN A 123 4.37 17.18 -12.91
N PRO A 124 3.48 18.03 -12.38
CA PRO A 124 2.85 17.77 -11.08
C PRO A 124 1.85 16.62 -11.18
N VAL A 125 1.90 15.71 -10.23
CA VAL A 125 0.94 14.62 -10.07
C VAL A 125 0.36 14.70 -8.66
N THR A 126 -0.94 14.44 -8.53
CA THR A 126 -1.65 14.37 -7.27
C THR A 126 -2.46 13.09 -7.23
N VAL A 127 -2.32 12.33 -6.14
CA VAL A 127 -3.10 11.12 -5.86
C VAL A 127 -3.71 11.25 -4.47
N ARG A 128 -4.98 10.95 -4.32
CA ARG A 128 -5.67 10.95 -3.02
C ARG A 128 -5.84 9.52 -2.54
N PHE A 129 -5.64 9.32 -1.25
CA PHE A 129 -5.80 8.05 -0.56
C PHE A 129 -6.86 8.21 0.52
N GLU A 130 -7.94 7.47 0.40
CA GLU A 130 -8.92 7.36 1.47
C GLU A 130 -8.41 6.33 2.48
N MET A 131 -8.26 6.78 3.73
CA MET A 131 -7.65 5.99 4.79
C MET A 131 -8.70 5.50 5.77
N LEU A 132 -8.57 4.25 6.18
CA LEU A 132 -9.41 3.61 7.19
C LEU A 132 -8.55 3.06 8.33
N ARG A 133 -8.97 3.26 9.57
CA ARG A 133 -8.35 2.60 10.71
C ARG A 133 -8.95 1.23 10.92
N GLU A 134 -8.14 0.19 10.73
CA GLU A 134 -8.54 -1.22 10.79
C GLU A 134 -7.51 -2.01 11.58
N ASN A 135 -7.98 -2.88 12.48
CA ASN A 135 -7.11 -3.74 13.32
C ASN A 135 -6.01 -2.97 14.07
N GLY A 136 -6.32 -1.77 14.55
CA GLY A 136 -5.40 -0.94 15.34
C GLY A 136 -4.41 -0.10 14.52
N GLY A 137 -4.35 -0.26 13.19
CA GLY A 137 -3.49 0.51 12.28
C GLY A 137 -4.28 1.25 11.20
N TRP A 138 -3.62 2.15 10.49
CA TRP A 138 -4.18 2.79 9.30
C TRP A 138 -3.94 1.92 8.07
N ARG A 139 -4.90 1.94 7.15
CA ARG A 139 -4.87 1.21 5.87
C ARG A 139 -5.40 2.10 4.75
N ILE A 140 -4.89 1.91 3.55
CA ILE A 140 -5.41 2.53 2.34
C ILE A 140 -6.71 1.81 1.98
N ASP A 141 -7.83 2.53 1.97
CA ASP A 141 -9.15 1.98 1.67
C ASP A 141 -9.61 2.28 0.25
N ASP A 142 -9.14 3.37 -0.33
CA ASP A 142 -9.29 3.68 -1.75
C ASP A 142 -8.09 4.51 -2.25
N ILE A 143 -7.86 4.46 -3.55
CA ILE A 143 -6.92 5.31 -4.27
C ILE A 143 -7.74 6.07 -5.31
N VAL A 144 -7.64 7.39 -5.31
CA VAL A 144 -8.45 8.24 -6.16
C VAL A 144 -7.57 9.18 -6.96
N ASP A 145 -7.60 9.01 -8.24
CA ASP A 145 -6.97 9.88 -9.21
C ASP A 145 -7.95 10.88 -9.77
N SER A 146 -7.46 11.99 -10.30
CA SER A 146 -8.29 12.98 -10.99
C SER A 146 -7.73 13.23 -12.37
N PHE A 147 -8.58 13.09 -13.38
CA PHE A 147 -8.26 13.40 -14.76
C PHE A 147 -9.37 14.25 -15.38
N GLU A 148 -9.03 15.37 -15.98
CA GLU A 148 -10.00 16.31 -16.59
C GLU A 148 -11.16 16.71 -15.67
N GLY A 149 -10.87 16.85 -14.36
CA GLY A 149 -11.86 17.25 -13.36
C GLY A 149 -12.82 16.13 -12.93
N LYS A 150 -12.59 14.89 -13.36
CA LYS A 150 -13.31 13.71 -12.88
C LYS A 150 -12.43 12.88 -11.97
N ASP A 151 -13.03 12.39 -10.91
CA ASP A 151 -12.40 11.46 -9.98
C ASP A 151 -12.57 10.02 -10.45
N TYR A 152 -11.50 9.24 -10.35
CA TYR A 152 -11.45 7.82 -10.67
C TYR A 152 -11.02 7.05 -9.43
N SER A 153 -11.96 6.35 -8.83
CA SER A 153 -11.72 5.49 -7.67
C SER A 153 -11.27 4.11 -8.12
N VAL A 154 -10.12 3.67 -7.65
CA VAL A 154 -9.60 2.32 -7.87
C VAL A 154 -10.54 1.28 -7.26
N ARG A 155 -11.07 1.54 -6.07
CA ARG A 155 -12.07 0.67 -5.44
C ARG A 155 -13.30 0.51 -6.31
N GLN A 156 -13.81 1.60 -6.88
CA GLN A 156 -14.98 1.55 -7.75
C GLN A 156 -14.69 0.77 -9.05
N GLN A 157 -13.52 0.95 -9.66
CA GLN A 157 -13.10 0.21 -10.85
C GLN A 157 -13.00 -1.28 -10.55
N LEU A 158 -12.27 -1.67 -9.51
CA LEU A 158 -12.12 -3.05 -9.07
C LEU A 158 -13.45 -3.71 -8.65
N SER A 159 -14.47 -2.92 -8.31
CA SER A 159 -15.81 -3.42 -7.95
C SER A 159 -16.70 -3.74 -9.15
N GLN A 160 -16.27 -3.38 -10.36
CA GLN A 160 -17.02 -3.69 -11.58
C GLN A 160 -17.05 -5.20 -11.83
N PRO A 161 -18.10 -5.72 -12.50
CA PRO A 161 -18.14 -7.11 -12.91
C PRO A 161 -17.07 -7.37 -13.98
N TYR A 162 -16.55 -8.59 -13.99
CA TYR A 162 -15.65 -9.06 -15.04
C TYR A 162 -16.44 -9.75 -16.14
N GLU A 163 -16.12 -9.45 -17.37
CA GLU A 163 -16.63 -10.19 -18.53
C GLU A 163 -15.83 -11.48 -18.68
N CYS A 164 -16.37 -12.56 -18.11
CA CYS A 164 -15.75 -13.87 -18.16
C CYS A 164 -16.54 -14.78 -19.07
N GLY A 165 -15.85 -15.57 -19.89
CA GLY A 165 -16.49 -16.61 -20.68
C GLY A 165 -16.37 -16.47 -22.19
N SER A 166 -15.92 -15.33 -22.72
CA SER A 166 -15.64 -15.20 -24.15
C SER A 166 -14.29 -15.83 -24.55
N PHE A 167 -13.30 -15.80 -23.65
CA PHE A 167 -11.93 -16.19 -23.96
C PHE A 167 -11.72 -17.71 -23.94
N MET A 168 -12.23 -18.44 -22.95
CA MET A 168 -12.02 -19.88 -22.80
C MET A 168 -13.32 -20.69 -22.72
N GLY A 169 -14.46 -20.07 -22.89
CA GLY A 169 -15.77 -20.73 -22.73
C GLY A 169 -16.03 -21.22 -21.30
N LYS A 170 -15.27 -20.73 -20.31
CA LYS A 170 -15.38 -21.09 -18.89
C LYS A 170 -15.74 -19.87 -18.08
N PRO A 171 -16.65 -20.00 -17.09
CA PRO A 171 -16.89 -18.92 -16.15
C PRO A 171 -15.61 -18.67 -15.31
N CYS A 172 -15.24 -17.40 -15.12
CA CYS A 172 -14.19 -17.06 -14.17
C CYS A 172 -14.59 -17.49 -12.76
N LYS A 173 -13.68 -18.02 -11.98
CA LYS A 173 -13.84 -18.18 -10.54
C LYS A 173 -13.77 -16.81 -9.89
N ARG A 174 -14.79 -16.43 -9.11
CA ARG A 174 -14.92 -15.10 -8.51
C ARG A 174 -15.16 -15.19 -7.03
#